data_1200fad8aa8f7c419af29452556b7161
#
_entry.id   1200fad8aa8f7c419af29452556b7161
#
_cell.length_a   1.000
_cell.length_b   1.000
_cell.length_c   1.000
_cell.angle_alpha   90.00
_cell.angle_beta   90.00
_cell.angle_gamma   90.00
#
_symmetry.space_group_name_H-M   'P 1'
#
loop_
_entity.id
_entity.type
_entity.pdbx_description
1 polymer ?
#
loop_
_entity_poly.entity_id
_entity_poly.type
_entity_poly.pdbx_seq_one_letter_code
_entity_poly.pdbx_strand_id
1 'polypeptide(L)'
;MTRDIYIFLQTFCHINIVLYLCTTKTIFIKRSIMEVIQSFTIDHTHLKPGIYVSREDKGFTTFDLRITEPNQEPAIAPAAIHSLEHLMATWFRNSVAKEDVVYVGPMGCLTGMYIIMIGTYTVEDMRRLTIECLQWILMQTEVPATRPETCGNYLLHDLPMCKWESARYLDRLKHDFHSEYTKLQITLDDGRIFADA
;
A
#
# COMPACT_ATOMS: atom_id res chain seq x y z
N MET A 1 28.55 28.02 -42.36
CA MET A 1 28.43 28.58 -40.99
C MET A 1 27.08 28.19 -40.48
N THR A 2 26.99 27.08 -39.79
CA THR A 2 25.78 26.56 -39.12
C THR A 2 25.85 26.94 -37.66
N ARG A 3 24.89 27.76 -37.20
CA ARG A 3 24.76 28.15 -35.80
C ARG A 3 23.99 27.04 -35.07
N ASP A 4 24.67 26.40 -34.13
CA ASP A 4 24.03 25.49 -33.18
C ASP A 4 23.18 26.30 -32.20
N ILE A 5 21.87 26.06 -32.19
CA ILE A 5 20.93 26.65 -31.22
C ILE A 5 20.73 25.63 -30.14
N TYR A 6 21.27 25.87 -28.93
CA TYR A 6 20.93 25.12 -27.72
C TYR A 6 19.70 25.76 -27.07
N ILE A 7 18.62 24.99 -26.98
CA ILE A 7 17.48 25.41 -26.20
C ILE A 7 17.48 24.56 -24.91
N PHE A 8 17.77 25.23 -23.80
CA PHE A 8 17.57 24.67 -22.46
C PHE A 8 16.11 24.93 -22.02
N LEU A 9 15.31 23.88 -21.92
CA LEU A 9 14.03 23.91 -21.20
C LEU A 9 14.23 23.23 -19.85
N GLN A 10 14.43 24.04 -18.80
CA GLN A 10 14.32 23.59 -17.41
C GLN A 10 12.87 23.76 -16.99
N THR A 11 12.14 22.67 -16.89
CA THR A 11 10.89 22.63 -16.15
C THR A 11 11.05 21.73 -14.93
N PHE A 12 10.59 22.22 -13.79
CA PHE A 12 10.64 21.60 -12.47
C PHE A 12 9.97 20.22 -12.46
N CYS A 13 10.72 19.22 -12.71
CA CYS A 13 10.58 17.83 -12.27
C CYS A 13 11.73 17.07 -12.95
N HIS A 14 12.53 16.32 -12.24
CA HIS A 14 13.79 15.69 -12.66
C HIS A 14 13.68 14.83 -13.95
N ILE A 15 13.42 15.48 -15.07
CA ILE A 15 13.49 14.85 -16.40
C ILE A 15 14.63 15.51 -17.14
N ASN A 16 15.79 14.87 -17.17
CA ASN A 16 16.88 15.27 -18.06
C ASN A 16 16.53 14.84 -19.48
N ILE A 17 15.95 15.77 -20.26
CA ILE A 17 15.77 15.59 -21.70
C ILE A 17 17.02 16.16 -22.38
N VAL A 18 17.89 15.30 -22.91
CA VAL A 18 18.98 15.70 -23.77
C VAL A 18 18.51 15.58 -25.21
N LEU A 19 18.29 16.72 -25.89
CA LEU A 19 18.00 16.78 -27.32
C LEU A 19 19.29 16.77 -28.12
N TYR A 20 19.53 15.72 -28.91
CA TYR A 20 20.58 15.70 -29.94
C TYR A 20 19.93 15.92 -31.28
N LEU A 21 20.30 17.03 -31.93
CA LEU A 21 19.97 17.26 -33.34
C LEU A 21 21.07 16.63 -34.22
N CYS A 22 20.77 15.52 -34.84
CA CYS A 22 21.59 14.93 -35.86
C CYS A 22 21.16 15.45 -37.26
N THR A 23 22.08 15.56 -38.19
CA THR A 23 21.88 16.10 -39.54
C THR A 23 20.85 15.36 -40.43
N THR A 24 20.19 14.33 -39.91
CA THR A 24 19.18 13.51 -40.60
C THR A 24 17.77 13.68 -40.06
N LYS A 25 17.35 14.83 -39.57
CA LYS A 25 15.97 15.14 -39.17
C LYS A 25 15.27 14.15 -38.18
N THR A 26 16.01 13.29 -37.51
CA THR A 26 15.43 12.38 -36.52
C THR A 26 15.77 12.89 -35.13
N ILE A 27 14.73 13.24 -34.37
CA ILE A 27 14.85 13.65 -32.96
C ILE A 27 14.72 12.39 -32.12
N PHE A 28 15.79 11.95 -31.47
CA PHE A 28 15.73 10.90 -30.47
C PHE A 28 15.50 11.49 -29.10
N ILE A 29 14.34 11.27 -28.54
CA ILE A 29 14.04 11.57 -27.13
C ILE A 29 14.41 10.32 -26.32
N LYS A 30 15.54 10.36 -25.63
CA LYS A 30 15.87 9.32 -24.65
C LYS A 30 15.04 9.58 -23.40
N ARG A 31 13.85 9.01 -23.33
CA ARG A 31 13.06 8.99 -22.10
C ARG A 31 13.76 8.06 -21.11
N SER A 32 14.21 8.56 -19.98
CA SER A 32 14.59 7.70 -18.87
C SER A 32 13.32 7.00 -18.41
N ILE A 33 13.14 5.74 -18.82
CA ILE A 33 12.01 4.92 -18.40
C ILE A 33 12.32 4.53 -16.95
N MET A 34 11.58 5.09 -15.98
CA MET A 34 11.59 4.55 -14.62
C MET A 34 10.94 3.17 -14.67
N GLU A 35 11.52 2.22 -13.95
CA GLU A 35 10.95 0.89 -13.81
C GLU A 35 9.55 0.99 -13.16
N VAL A 36 8.61 0.20 -13.66
CA VAL A 36 7.27 0.12 -13.07
C VAL A 36 7.41 -0.60 -11.72
N ILE A 37 6.97 0.05 -10.65
CA ILE A 37 7.01 -0.55 -9.32
C ILE A 37 5.91 -1.62 -9.18
N GLN A 38 6.20 -2.69 -8.46
CA GLN A 38 5.33 -3.86 -8.32
C GLN A 38 3.89 -3.52 -7.89
N SER A 39 3.71 -2.58 -6.97
CA SER A 39 2.38 -2.15 -6.51
C SER A 39 1.51 -1.53 -7.61
N PHE A 40 2.09 -1.08 -8.74
CA PHE A 40 1.35 -0.52 -9.88
C PHE A 40 1.00 -1.57 -10.93
N THR A 41 1.44 -2.82 -10.76
CA THR A 41 1.08 -3.94 -11.64
C THR A 41 -0.19 -4.67 -11.19
N ILE A 42 -0.73 -4.34 -10.02
CA ILE A 42 -1.94 -4.96 -9.47
C ILE A 42 -3.18 -4.31 -10.07
N ASP A 43 -4.12 -5.11 -10.53
CA ASP A 43 -5.41 -4.62 -11.02
C ASP A 43 -6.34 -4.25 -9.85
N HIS A 44 -6.37 -2.96 -9.51
CA HIS A 44 -7.20 -2.43 -8.44
C HIS A 44 -8.70 -2.39 -8.77
N THR A 45 -9.11 -2.68 -10.01
CA THR A 45 -10.54 -2.77 -10.38
C THR A 45 -11.14 -4.13 -10.05
N HIS A 46 -10.29 -5.13 -9.81
CA HIS A 46 -10.66 -6.50 -9.46
C HIS A 46 -10.14 -6.93 -8.07
N LEU A 47 -9.46 -6.02 -7.35
CA LEU A 47 -8.89 -6.32 -6.05
C LEU A 47 -9.98 -6.34 -4.97
N LYS A 48 -10.22 -7.51 -4.39
CA LYS A 48 -11.21 -7.71 -3.32
C LYS A 48 -10.62 -7.47 -1.92
N PRO A 49 -11.45 -7.19 -0.91
CA PRO A 49 -11.00 -7.21 0.48
C PRO A 49 -10.42 -8.58 0.86
N GLY A 50 -9.27 -8.57 1.54
CA GLY A 50 -8.55 -9.81 1.83
C GLY A 50 -7.18 -9.55 2.45
N ILE A 51 -6.30 -10.56 2.42
CA ILE A 51 -4.91 -10.43 2.83
C ILE A 51 -4.02 -10.98 1.72
N TYR A 52 -3.03 -10.21 1.31
CA TYR A 52 -2.17 -10.54 0.19
C TYR A 52 -0.69 -10.40 0.59
N VAL A 53 0.17 -11.25 0.06
CA VAL A 53 1.61 -11.00 0.11
C VAL A 53 1.92 -9.93 -0.94
N SER A 54 2.21 -8.72 -0.47
CA SER A 54 2.54 -7.60 -1.37
C SER A 54 3.96 -7.74 -1.90
N ARG A 55 4.90 -8.10 -1.02
CA ARG A 55 6.32 -8.21 -1.37
C ARG A 55 7.09 -9.03 -0.34
N GLU A 56 8.09 -9.78 -0.82
CA GLU A 56 9.09 -10.46 0.00
C GLU A 56 10.48 -9.90 -0.35
N ASP A 57 11.17 -9.34 0.65
CA ASP A 57 12.48 -8.73 0.48
C ASP A 57 13.40 -9.02 1.64
N LYS A 58 14.58 -9.56 1.38
CA LYS A 58 15.69 -9.67 2.35
C LYS A 58 15.26 -10.22 3.72
N GLY A 59 14.34 -11.18 3.73
CA GLY A 59 13.83 -11.79 4.98
C GLY A 59 12.66 -11.02 5.62
N PHE A 60 12.10 -10.04 4.94
CA PHE A 60 10.87 -9.35 5.34
C PHE A 60 9.73 -9.73 4.41
N THR A 61 8.55 -9.96 4.98
CA THR A 61 7.30 -10.13 4.24
C THR A 61 6.38 -8.94 4.50
N THR A 62 5.97 -8.27 3.43
CA THR A 62 4.99 -7.17 3.49
C THR A 62 3.62 -7.72 3.12
N PHE A 63 2.68 -7.59 4.04
CA PHE A 63 1.27 -7.95 3.83
C PHE A 63 0.41 -6.74 3.53
N ASP A 64 -0.42 -6.85 2.50
CA ASP A 64 -1.51 -5.95 2.17
C ASP A 64 -2.78 -6.48 2.84
N LEU A 65 -3.25 -5.79 3.87
CA LEU A 65 -4.53 -6.04 4.51
C LEU A 65 -5.56 -5.15 3.84
N ARG A 66 -6.19 -5.63 2.77
CA ARG A 66 -7.18 -4.88 2.00
C ARG A 66 -8.53 -4.93 2.68
N ILE A 67 -8.97 -3.80 3.25
CA ILE A 67 -10.18 -3.71 4.08
C ILE A 67 -11.40 -3.36 3.24
N THR A 68 -11.26 -2.41 2.31
CA THR A 68 -12.32 -1.99 1.40
C THR A 68 -11.99 -2.36 -0.03
N GLU A 69 -13.00 -2.59 -0.87
CA GLU A 69 -12.83 -2.84 -2.30
C GLU A 69 -12.44 -1.54 -3.02
N PRO A 70 -11.19 -1.43 -3.57
CA PRO A 70 -10.73 -0.20 -4.19
C PRO A 70 -11.64 0.24 -5.34
N ASN A 71 -11.90 1.54 -5.41
CA ASN A 71 -12.72 2.19 -6.46
C ASN A 71 -14.19 1.74 -6.53
N GLN A 72 -14.62 0.77 -5.73
CA GLN A 72 -16.01 0.28 -5.65
C GLN A 72 -16.67 0.71 -4.33
N GLU A 73 -15.90 0.75 -3.25
CA GLU A 73 -16.36 1.18 -1.94
C GLU A 73 -15.71 2.51 -1.55
N PRO A 74 -16.34 3.30 -0.65
CA PRO A 74 -15.70 4.47 -0.07
C PRO A 74 -14.39 4.08 0.65
N ALA A 75 -13.36 4.91 0.53
CA ALA A 75 -12.15 4.79 1.33
C ALA A 75 -12.49 5.00 2.81
N ILE A 76 -11.72 4.37 3.69
CA ILE A 76 -11.89 4.48 5.14
C ILE A 76 -11.63 5.94 5.55
N ALA A 77 -12.50 6.51 6.38
CA ALA A 77 -12.33 7.87 6.87
C ALA A 77 -10.97 8.04 7.59
N PRO A 78 -10.25 9.15 7.37
CA PRO A 78 -8.92 9.35 7.96
C PRO A 78 -8.85 9.16 9.47
N ALA A 79 -9.87 9.61 10.21
CA ALA A 79 -9.94 9.43 11.66
C ALA A 79 -10.14 7.96 12.08
N ALA A 80 -10.90 7.21 11.28
CA ALA A 80 -11.13 5.78 11.53
C ALA A 80 -9.88 4.95 11.27
N ILE A 81 -9.20 5.18 10.13
CA ILE A 81 -7.99 4.42 9.79
C ILE A 81 -6.81 4.77 10.70
N HIS A 82 -6.71 6.02 11.17
CA HIS A 82 -5.73 6.43 12.18
C HIS A 82 -5.98 5.74 13.53
N SER A 83 -7.25 5.62 13.95
CA SER A 83 -7.62 4.84 15.12
C SER A 83 -7.28 3.35 14.95
N LEU A 84 -7.53 2.81 13.76
CA LEU A 84 -7.20 1.43 13.42
C LEU A 84 -5.69 1.19 13.47
N GLU A 85 -4.88 2.13 12.98
CA GLU A 85 -3.42 2.07 13.05
C GLU A 85 -2.94 1.92 14.49
N HIS A 86 -3.38 2.81 15.39
CA HIS A 86 -3.01 2.77 16.80
C HIS A 86 -3.40 1.45 17.48
N LEU A 87 -4.61 0.98 17.23
CA LEU A 87 -5.12 -0.26 17.81
C LEU A 87 -4.40 -1.49 17.24
N MET A 88 -4.23 -1.59 15.92
CA MET A 88 -3.52 -2.70 15.31
C MET A 88 -2.05 -2.73 15.72
N ALA A 89 -1.35 -1.59 15.67
CA ALA A 89 0.05 -1.50 16.09
C ALA A 89 0.23 -1.91 17.56
N THR A 90 -0.69 -1.51 18.43
CA THR A 90 -0.68 -1.91 19.84
C THR A 90 -0.87 -3.41 19.98
N TRP A 91 -1.88 -3.98 19.31
CA TRP A 91 -2.16 -5.41 19.41
C TRP A 91 -1.01 -6.27 18.87
N PHE A 92 -0.56 -6.00 17.64
CA PHE A 92 0.49 -6.77 16.99
C PHE A 92 1.79 -6.77 17.79
N ARG A 93 2.19 -5.61 18.36
CA ARG A 93 3.40 -5.48 19.18
C ARG A 93 3.25 -6.06 20.60
N ASN A 94 2.08 -6.57 20.98
CA ASN A 94 1.82 -7.30 22.21
C ASN A 94 1.34 -8.74 21.95
N SER A 95 1.24 -9.16 20.71
CA SER A 95 0.84 -10.51 20.30
C SER A 95 1.96 -11.54 20.42
N VAL A 96 1.65 -12.78 20.09
CA VAL A 96 2.65 -13.86 19.98
C VAL A 96 3.71 -13.59 18.89
N ALA A 97 3.41 -12.74 17.92
CA ALA A 97 4.30 -12.36 16.82
C ALA A 97 5.10 -11.06 17.08
N LYS A 98 5.06 -10.50 18.29
CA LYS A 98 5.59 -9.16 18.62
C LYS A 98 7.04 -8.92 18.21
N GLU A 99 7.89 -9.93 18.29
CA GLU A 99 9.33 -9.83 17.97
C GLU A 99 9.58 -9.70 16.45
N ASP A 100 8.62 -10.16 15.64
CA ASP A 100 8.72 -10.17 14.18
C ASP A 100 8.01 -8.98 13.53
N VAL A 101 7.27 -8.17 14.29
CA VAL A 101 6.54 -7.01 13.78
C VAL A 101 7.47 -5.83 13.53
N VAL A 102 7.73 -5.50 12.27
CA VAL A 102 8.56 -4.36 11.86
C VAL A 102 7.72 -3.09 11.75
N TYR A 103 6.59 -3.17 11.04
CA TYR A 103 5.75 -2.02 10.77
C TYR A 103 4.27 -2.39 10.68
N VAL A 104 3.44 -1.50 11.16
CA VAL A 104 1.98 -1.51 10.97
C VAL A 104 1.58 -0.09 10.63
N GLY A 105 0.91 0.12 9.49
CA GLY A 105 0.49 1.46 9.11
C GLY A 105 -0.47 1.47 7.93
N PRO A 106 -1.21 2.58 7.73
CA PRO A 106 -2.22 2.70 6.69
C PRO A 106 -1.61 2.84 5.31
N MET A 107 -2.36 2.40 4.31
CA MET A 107 -2.08 2.71 2.91
C MET A 107 -2.45 4.17 2.61
N GLY A 108 -1.67 4.84 1.78
CA GLY A 108 -1.97 6.21 1.35
C GLY A 108 -3.30 6.37 0.62
N CYS A 109 -3.84 5.31 0.02
CA CYS A 109 -5.16 5.28 -0.63
C CYS A 109 -6.33 5.08 0.37
N LEU A 110 -6.05 4.86 1.66
CA LEU A 110 -7.02 4.66 2.73
C LEU A 110 -7.97 3.46 2.52
N THR A 111 -7.53 2.44 1.79
CA THR A 111 -8.35 1.23 1.53
C THR A 111 -7.89 0.01 2.31
N GLY A 112 -6.83 0.16 3.12
CA GLY A 112 -6.27 -0.92 3.91
C GLY A 112 -5.04 -0.53 4.71
N MET A 113 -4.39 -1.54 5.27
CA MET A 113 -3.20 -1.43 6.11
C MET A 113 -2.06 -2.25 5.52
N TYR A 114 -0.82 -1.82 5.73
CA TYR A 114 0.36 -2.65 5.55
C TYR A 114 0.87 -3.17 6.88
N ILE A 115 1.26 -4.45 6.90
CA ILE A 115 2.03 -5.04 7.99
C ILE A 115 3.30 -5.64 7.40
N ILE A 116 4.45 -5.27 7.98
CA ILE A 116 5.75 -5.82 7.59
C ILE A 116 6.24 -6.72 8.73
N MET A 117 6.53 -7.97 8.39
CA MET A 117 6.99 -9.00 9.32
C MET A 117 8.41 -9.47 8.97
N ILE A 118 9.20 -9.80 9.98
CA ILE A 118 10.46 -10.55 9.81
C ILE A 118 10.11 -12.04 9.65
N GLY A 119 10.83 -12.72 8.77
CA GLY A 119 10.67 -14.15 8.56
C GLY A 119 9.56 -14.54 7.60
N THR A 120 9.23 -15.82 7.60
CA THR A 120 8.28 -16.41 6.67
C THR A 120 6.93 -16.60 7.36
N TYR A 121 6.02 -15.68 7.12
CA TYR A 121 4.62 -15.80 7.52
C TYR A 121 3.78 -16.13 6.30
N THR A 122 2.86 -17.09 6.45
CA THR A 122 1.88 -17.39 5.42
C THR A 122 0.71 -16.41 5.47
N VAL A 123 -0.05 -16.33 4.39
CA VAL A 123 -1.32 -15.56 4.37
C VAL A 123 -2.28 -16.07 5.45
N GLU A 124 -2.33 -17.38 5.69
CA GLU A 124 -3.21 -17.96 6.73
C GLU A 124 -2.74 -17.60 8.15
N ASP A 125 -1.43 -17.51 8.41
CA ASP A 125 -0.90 -17.00 9.68
C ASP A 125 -1.34 -15.56 9.92
N MET A 126 -1.21 -14.71 8.89
CA MET A 126 -1.64 -13.32 8.97
C MET A 126 -3.16 -13.18 9.09
N ARG A 127 -3.92 -14.04 8.41
CA ARG A 127 -5.38 -14.08 8.55
C ARG A 127 -5.79 -14.39 10.00
N ARG A 128 -5.21 -15.42 10.59
CA ARG A 128 -5.47 -15.78 12.00
C ARG A 128 -5.12 -14.63 12.95
N LEU A 129 -3.91 -14.07 12.85
CA LEU A 129 -3.48 -12.94 13.68
C LEU A 129 -4.38 -11.71 13.49
N THR A 130 -4.77 -11.42 12.26
CA THR A 130 -5.65 -10.28 11.96
C THR A 130 -7.05 -10.49 12.53
N ILE A 131 -7.61 -11.68 12.42
CA ILE A 131 -8.91 -12.02 13.04
C ILE A 131 -8.87 -11.81 14.56
N GLU A 132 -7.84 -12.30 15.24
CA GLU A 132 -7.66 -12.12 16.68
C GLU A 132 -7.52 -10.63 17.04
N CYS A 133 -6.74 -9.87 16.27
CA CYS A 133 -6.58 -8.43 16.41
C CYS A 133 -7.92 -7.69 16.29
N LEU A 134 -8.67 -7.96 15.22
CA LEU A 134 -9.95 -7.30 14.98
C LEU A 134 -10.98 -7.63 16.07
N GLN A 135 -11.02 -8.87 16.55
CA GLN A 135 -11.87 -9.25 17.70
C GLN A 135 -11.49 -8.47 18.96
N TRP A 136 -10.19 -8.28 19.23
CA TRP A 136 -9.74 -7.47 20.34
C TRP A 136 -10.11 -5.99 20.16
N ILE A 137 -9.96 -5.41 18.93
CA ILE A 137 -10.35 -4.02 18.63
C ILE A 137 -11.84 -3.78 18.94
N LEU A 138 -12.71 -4.72 18.61
CA LEU A 138 -14.15 -4.59 18.86
C LEU A 138 -14.49 -4.47 20.36
N MET A 139 -13.63 -4.96 21.25
CA MET A 139 -13.82 -4.86 22.71
C MET A 139 -13.28 -3.56 23.31
N GLN A 140 -12.45 -2.79 22.57
CA GLN A 140 -11.83 -1.59 23.11
C GLN A 140 -12.84 -0.47 23.34
N THR A 141 -12.64 0.31 24.40
CA THR A 141 -13.46 1.48 24.75
C THR A 141 -12.76 2.81 24.48
N GLU A 142 -11.45 2.74 24.20
CA GLU A 142 -10.61 3.91 23.85
C GLU A 142 -9.53 3.53 22.84
N VAL A 143 -8.98 4.53 22.15
CA VAL A 143 -7.82 4.37 21.29
C VAL A 143 -6.56 4.66 22.12
N PRO A 144 -5.54 3.78 22.12
CA PRO A 144 -4.32 4.02 22.89
C PRO A 144 -3.50 5.19 22.32
N ALA A 145 -2.71 5.83 23.19
CA ALA A 145 -1.75 6.90 22.82
C ALA A 145 -2.37 8.13 22.11
N THR A 146 -3.57 8.54 22.51
CA THR A 146 -4.30 9.69 21.96
C THR A 146 -4.01 10.98 22.75
N ARG A 147 -2.74 11.30 22.95
CA ARG A 147 -2.31 12.53 23.66
C ARG A 147 -1.28 13.29 22.81
N PRO A 148 -1.15 14.61 22.99
CA PRO A 148 -0.19 15.43 22.24
C PRO A 148 1.25 14.90 22.29
N GLU A 149 1.63 14.30 23.42
CA GLU A 149 2.98 13.76 23.64
C GLU A 149 3.23 12.43 22.92
N THR A 150 2.17 11.72 22.57
CA THR A 150 2.25 10.34 22.03
C THR A 150 1.75 10.18 20.59
N CYS A 151 1.05 11.20 20.07
CA CYS A 151 0.49 11.18 18.72
C CYS A 151 0.62 12.53 18.04
N GLY A 152 1.12 12.55 16.81
CA GLY A 152 1.30 13.76 16.02
C GLY A 152 -0.02 14.44 15.61
N ASN A 153 -1.15 13.74 15.70
CA ASN A 153 -2.49 14.28 15.43
C ASN A 153 -3.54 13.63 16.35
N TYR A 154 -3.37 13.79 17.64
CA TYR A 154 -4.16 13.12 18.68
C TYR A 154 -5.66 13.44 18.65
N LEU A 155 -6.09 14.48 17.95
CA LEU A 155 -7.51 14.85 17.79
C LEU A 155 -8.18 14.13 16.61
N LEU A 156 -7.40 13.50 15.73
CA LEU A 156 -7.93 12.82 14.54
C LEU A 156 -8.17 11.34 14.81
N HIS A 157 -9.16 11.02 15.65
CA HIS A 157 -9.55 9.66 15.97
C HIS A 157 -11.06 9.47 15.93
N ASP A 158 -11.51 8.31 15.47
CA ASP A 158 -12.92 7.90 15.42
C ASP A 158 -13.01 6.41 15.75
N LEU A 159 -13.13 6.08 17.03
CA LEU A 159 -13.25 4.69 17.49
C LEU A 159 -14.54 4.01 17.01
N PRO A 160 -15.73 4.66 17.06
CA PRO A 160 -16.95 4.07 16.55
C PRO A 160 -16.86 3.63 15.07
N MET A 161 -16.35 4.49 14.20
CA MET A 161 -16.18 4.17 12.78
C MET A 161 -15.07 3.14 12.58
N CYS A 162 -13.97 3.21 13.33
CA CYS A 162 -12.91 2.20 13.33
C CYS A 162 -13.48 0.81 13.67
N LYS A 163 -14.34 0.70 14.70
CA LYS A 163 -14.99 -0.58 15.06
C LYS A 163 -15.95 -1.07 13.99
N TRP A 164 -16.67 -0.17 13.32
CA TRP A 164 -17.55 -0.55 12.22
C TRP A 164 -16.76 -1.13 11.04
N GLU A 165 -15.65 -0.48 10.63
CA GLU A 165 -14.76 -1.00 9.58
C GLU A 165 -14.11 -2.32 10.02
N SER A 166 -13.70 -2.44 11.28
CA SER A 166 -13.10 -3.65 11.83
C SER A 166 -14.10 -4.82 11.81
N ALA A 167 -15.37 -4.58 12.14
CA ALA A 167 -16.40 -5.61 12.10
C ALA A 167 -16.69 -6.10 10.67
N ARG A 168 -16.77 -5.17 9.71
CA ARG A 168 -16.93 -5.50 8.28
C ARG A 168 -15.76 -6.35 7.78
N TYR A 169 -14.53 -5.92 8.08
CA TYR A 169 -13.35 -6.65 7.63
C TYR A 169 -13.23 -8.02 8.30
N LEU A 170 -13.55 -8.12 9.59
CA LEU A 170 -13.63 -9.41 10.30
C LEU A 170 -14.59 -10.38 9.64
N ASP A 171 -15.76 -9.91 9.23
CA ASP A 171 -16.75 -10.72 8.54
C ASP A 171 -16.22 -11.24 7.20
N ARG A 172 -15.58 -10.36 6.40
CA ARG A 172 -14.94 -10.72 5.12
C ARG A 172 -13.84 -11.77 5.30
N LEU A 173 -12.96 -11.57 6.28
CA LEU A 173 -11.90 -12.53 6.54
C LEU A 173 -12.42 -13.91 6.93
N LYS A 174 -13.62 -14.00 7.52
CA LYS A 174 -14.23 -15.27 7.91
C LYS A 174 -15.00 -15.95 6.79
N HIS A 175 -15.70 -15.20 5.96
CA HIS A 175 -16.72 -15.74 5.06
C HIS A 175 -16.48 -15.49 3.58
N ASP A 176 -15.64 -14.51 3.22
CA ASP A 176 -15.33 -14.12 1.83
C ASP A 176 -13.84 -13.70 1.71
N PHE A 177 -12.95 -14.66 1.93
CA PHE A 177 -11.54 -14.43 2.04
C PHE A 177 -10.83 -14.52 0.68
N HIS A 178 -10.06 -13.47 0.32
CA HIS A 178 -9.24 -13.40 -0.88
C HIS A 178 -7.77 -13.19 -0.52
N SER A 179 -6.87 -13.79 -1.32
CA SER A 179 -5.42 -13.76 -1.06
C SER A 179 -4.54 -13.71 -2.32
N GLU A 180 -5.14 -13.74 -3.52
CA GLU A 180 -4.41 -13.74 -4.77
C GLU A 180 -4.70 -12.46 -5.56
N TYR A 181 -3.62 -11.77 -5.98
CA TYR A 181 -3.74 -10.60 -6.83
C TYR A 181 -4.09 -10.96 -8.27
N THR A 182 -4.97 -10.17 -8.86
CA THR A 182 -5.09 -10.08 -10.31
C THR A 182 -4.06 -9.06 -10.80
N LYS A 183 -3.15 -9.46 -11.69
CA LYS A 183 -2.11 -8.59 -12.23
C LYS A 183 -2.56 -7.97 -13.56
N LEU A 184 -2.16 -6.70 -13.78
CA LEU A 184 -2.34 -6.01 -15.05
C LEU A 184 -1.29 -6.51 -16.06
N GLN A 185 -1.73 -6.69 -17.30
CA GLN A 185 -0.81 -6.80 -18.43
C GLN A 185 -0.45 -5.38 -18.91
N ILE A 186 0.75 -4.91 -18.57
CA ILE A 186 1.23 -3.60 -18.97
C ILE A 186 2.06 -3.75 -20.24
N THR A 187 1.59 -3.17 -21.34
CA THR A 187 2.37 -3.06 -22.58
C THR A 187 3.15 -1.75 -22.54
N LEU A 188 4.48 -1.83 -22.60
CA LEU A 188 5.35 -0.65 -22.69
C LEU A 188 5.27 -0.03 -24.09
N ASP A 189 5.62 1.26 -24.20
CA ASP A 189 5.62 2.01 -25.48
C ASP A 189 6.49 1.36 -26.60
N ASP A 190 7.41 0.48 -26.23
CA ASP A 190 8.29 -0.28 -27.14
C ASP A 190 7.71 -1.68 -27.51
N GLY A 191 6.47 -1.97 -27.11
CA GLY A 191 5.77 -3.23 -27.42
C GLY A 191 6.12 -4.40 -26.49
N ARG A 192 7.00 -4.22 -25.49
CA ARG A 192 7.26 -5.25 -24.48
C ARG A 192 6.08 -5.37 -23.52
N ILE A 193 5.70 -6.59 -23.20
CA ILE A 193 4.71 -6.86 -22.16
C ILE A 193 5.45 -7.04 -20.85
N PHE A 194 5.13 -6.21 -19.86
CA PHE A 194 5.60 -6.40 -18.50
C PHE A 194 4.64 -7.42 -17.84
N ALA A 195 5.04 -8.69 -17.86
CA ALA A 195 4.42 -9.73 -17.06
C ALA A 195 5.47 -10.14 -16.02
N ASP A 196 5.20 -9.88 -14.73
CA ASP A 196 6.02 -10.46 -13.68
C ASP A 196 5.91 -11.98 -13.74
N ALA A 197 7.07 -12.63 -13.79
CA ALA A 197 7.21 -14.07 -13.66
C ALA A 197 6.97 -14.50 -12.21
#